data_6054139708f30918d203f292f09272ec
#
_entry.id   6054139708f30918d203f292f09272ec
#
_cell.length_a   1.000
_cell.length_b   1.000
_cell.length_c   1.000
_cell.angle_alpha   90.00
_cell.angle_beta   90.00
_cell.angle_gamma   90.00
#
_symmetry.space_group_name_H-M   'P 1'
#
loop_
_entity.id
_entity.type
_entity.pdbx_description
1 polymer ?
#
loop_
_entity_poly.entity_id
_entity_poly.type
_entity_poly.pdbx_seq_one_letter_code
_entity_poly.pdbx_strand_id
1 'polypeptide(L)'
;TEHMAQLRQWENPTGSDGEMYCAEYIKTLMEEYGYTISEQTFHEGFLNADGVDAPGINIIAERGANSQNRASDIFIVCTHYDSKTAPEEGDPLSNDKSGTPALLEAARILSEQETDIELCFLFLSGEEDGLYGSLRFIEALSEENKARISGVLYVELAGYDTEQPYVLKTEDG
;
A
#
# COMPACT_ATOMS: atom_id res chain seq x y z
N THR A 1 -15.11 1.86 -8.91
CA THR A 1 -14.04 2.07 -9.91
C THR A 1 -13.68 0.76 -10.59
N GLU A 2 -13.02 0.81 -11.75
CA GLU A 2 -12.52 -0.37 -12.48
C GLU A 2 -11.52 -1.15 -11.62
N HIS A 3 -10.61 -0.46 -10.94
CA HIS A 3 -9.64 -1.08 -10.02
C HIS A 3 -10.32 -1.90 -8.91
N MET A 4 -11.41 -1.38 -8.31
CA MET A 4 -12.16 -2.12 -7.29
C MET A 4 -12.75 -3.42 -7.87
N ALA A 5 -13.31 -3.39 -9.08
CA ALA A 5 -13.86 -4.57 -9.73
C ALA A 5 -12.77 -5.61 -10.03
N GLN A 6 -11.57 -5.16 -10.39
CA GLN A 6 -10.44 -6.04 -10.67
C GLN A 6 -9.90 -6.68 -9.39
N LEU A 7 -9.64 -5.89 -8.35
CA LEU A 7 -9.07 -6.37 -7.08
C LEU A 7 -10.01 -7.30 -6.30
N ARG A 8 -11.34 -7.13 -6.45
CA ARG A 8 -12.33 -8.00 -5.82
C ARG A 8 -12.39 -9.42 -6.40
N GLN A 9 -11.75 -9.68 -7.53
CA GLN A 9 -11.74 -11.01 -8.14
C GLN A 9 -10.87 -11.99 -7.36
N TRP A 10 -9.97 -11.50 -6.52
CA TRP A 10 -9.04 -12.33 -5.75
C TRP A 10 -9.29 -12.18 -4.25
N GLU A 11 -9.34 -13.31 -3.57
CA GLU A 11 -9.07 -13.35 -2.14
C GLU A 11 -7.56 -13.33 -1.99
N ASN A 12 -7.04 -12.40 -1.21
CA ASN A 12 -5.60 -12.11 -1.14
C ASN A 12 -5.03 -12.09 0.28
N PRO A 13 -5.23 -13.16 1.08
CA PRO A 13 -4.50 -13.31 2.33
C PRO A 13 -3.00 -13.28 2.07
N THR A 14 -2.23 -12.79 3.02
CA THR A 14 -0.77 -12.71 2.94
C THR A 14 -0.16 -14.06 2.57
N GLY A 15 0.74 -14.08 1.60
CA GLY A 15 1.39 -15.29 1.09
C GLY A 15 0.56 -16.11 0.10
N SER A 16 -0.66 -15.69 -0.23
CA SER A 16 -1.51 -16.42 -1.18
C SER A 16 -1.21 -16.07 -2.65
N ASP A 17 -1.65 -16.96 -3.57
CA ASP A 17 -1.62 -16.66 -5.01
C ASP A 17 -2.44 -15.40 -5.35
N GLY A 18 -3.54 -15.17 -4.61
CA GLY A 18 -4.37 -13.98 -4.77
C GLY A 18 -3.64 -12.69 -4.40
N GLU A 19 -2.84 -12.70 -3.34
CA GLU A 19 -1.96 -11.58 -3.00
C GLU A 19 -0.95 -11.32 -4.12
N MET A 20 -0.33 -12.36 -4.65
CA MET A 20 0.63 -12.25 -5.74
C MET A 20 -0.01 -11.65 -7.00
N TYR A 21 -1.24 -12.03 -7.36
CA TYR A 21 -1.96 -11.42 -8.49
C TYR A 21 -2.29 -9.94 -8.22
N CYS A 22 -2.69 -9.59 -7.00
CA CYS A 22 -2.90 -8.19 -6.61
C CYS A 22 -1.60 -7.39 -6.71
N ALA A 23 -0.48 -7.94 -6.23
CA ALA A 23 0.84 -7.31 -6.30
C ALA A 23 1.25 -7.04 -7.75
N GLU A 24 1.13 -8.03 -8.65
CA GLU A 24 1.44 -7.86 -10.08
C GLU A 24 0.55 -6.80 -10.74
N TYR A 25 -0.74 -6.77 -10.41
CA TYR A 25 -1.66 -5.76 -10.92
C TYR A 25 -1.25 -4.35 -10.48
N ILE A 26 -0.94 -4.17 -9.19
CA ILE A 26 -0.49 -2.89 -8.64
C ILE A 26 0.82 -2.44 -9.31
N LYS A 27 1.81 -3.32 -9.40
CA LYS A 27 3.11 -3.01 -10.03
C LYS A 27 2.94 -2.56 -11.48
N THR A 28 2.19 -3.33 -12.26
CA THR A 28 1.94 -3.02 -13.67
C THR A 28 1.38 -1.61 -13.84
N LEU A 29 0.35 -1.26 -13.06
CA LEU A 29 -0.25 0.08 -13.15
C LEU A 29 0.70 1.18 -12.70
N MET A 30 1.43 0.97 -11.61
CA MET A 30 2.35 1.98 -11.11
C MET A 30 3.53 2.23 -12.07
N GLU A 31 4.02 1.18 -12.76
CA GLU A 31 5.00 1.29 -13.84
C GLU A 31 4.42 2.06 -15.04
N GLU A 32 3.18 1.76 -15.45
CA GLU A 32 2.49 2.49 -16.51
C GLU A 32 2.31 3.99 -16.17
N TYR A 33 2.13 4.32 -14.90
CA TYR A 33 2.05 5.71 -14.42
C TYR A 33 3.44 6.38 -14.29
N GLY A 34 4.52 5.64 -14.55
CA GLY A 34 5.89 6.16 -14.56
C GLY A 34 6.59 6.19 -13.21
N TYR A 35 6.11 5.42 -12.23
CA TYR A 35 6.80 5.23 -10.95
C TYR A 35 7.90 4.18 -11.08
N THR A 36 8.96 4.34 -10.29
CA THR A 36 9.99 3.32 -10.11
C THR A 36 9.55 2.34 -9.03
N ILE A 37 9.51 1.05 -9.34
CA ILE A 37 9.00 0.02 -8.45
C ILE A 37 10.14 -0.74 -7.80
N SER A 38 10.00 -0.98 -6.50
CA SER A 38 10.77 -1.97 -5.75
C SER A 38 9.86 -2.83 -4.89
N GLU A 39 10.30 -4.03 -4.58
CA GLU A 39 9.60 -4.96 -3.70
C GLU A 39 10.41 -5.17 -2.43
N GLN A 40 9.70 -5.26 -1.32
CA GLN A 40 10.28 -5.73 -0.07
C GLN A 40 9.56 -7.00 0.36
N THR A 41 10.25 -8.13 0.32
CA THR A 41 9.73 -9.42 0.76
C THR A 41 10.09 -9.70 2.21
N PHE A 42 9.19 -10.35 2.94
CA PHE A 42 9.42 -10.76 4.33
C PHE A 42 8.71 -12.08 4.63
N HIS A 43 9.27 -12.86 5.56
CA HIS A 43 8.77 -14.18 5.95
C HIS A 43 8.38 -14.15 7.44
N GLU A 44 7.11 -14.39 7.72
CA GLU A 44 6.54 -14.43 9.09
C GLU A 44 5.71 -15.69 9.32
N GLY A 45 5.97 -16.74 8.52
CA GLY A 45 5.29 -18.02 8.60
C GLY A 45 3.95 -18.05 7.88
N PHE A 46 3.72 -17.15 6.93
CA PHE A 46 2.56 -17.22 6.03
C PHE A 46 2.63 -18.48 5.17
N LEU A 47 1.47 -19.06 4.88
CA LEU A 47 1.40 -20.28 4.09
C LEU A 47 0.55 -20.04 2.84
N ASN A 48 1.05 -20.50 1.70
CA ASN A 48 0.24 -20.55 0.48
C ASN A 48 -0.81 -21.67 0.56
N ALA A 49 -1.61 -21.83 -0.52
CA ALA A 49 -2.67 -22.85 -0.61
C ALA A 49 -2.17 -24.28 -0.44
N ASP A 50 -0.91 -24.56 -0.74
CA ASP A 50 -0.27 -25.87 -0.57
C ASP A 50 0.32 -26.08 0.86
N GLY A 51 0.17 -25.09 1.75
CA GLY A 51 0.74 -25.12 3.09
C GLY A 51 2.26 -24.93 3.13
N VAL A 52 2.83 -24.31 2.12
CA VAL A 52 4.26 -23.99 2.00
C VAL A 52 4.48 -22.55 2.43
N ASP A 53 5.57 -22.29 3.16
CA ASP A 53 5.96 -20.95 3.57
C ASP A 53 6.09 -20.02 2.35
N ALA A 54 5.41 -18.87 2.44
CA ALA A 54 5.35 -17.89 1.37
C ALA A 54 5.62 -16.48 1.93
N PRO A 55 6.28 -15.60 1.17
CA PRO A 55 6.56 -14.24 1.63
C PRO A 55 5.31 -13.36 1.59
N GLY A 56 5.21 -12.41 2.52
CA GLY A 56 4.47 -11.17 2.29
C GLY A 56 5.31 -10.22 1.44
N ILE A 57 4.67 -9.36 0.65
CA ILE A 57 5.33 -8.50 -0.34
C ILE A 57 4.82 -7.07 -0.20
N ASN A 58 5.65 -6.16 0.31
CA ASN A 58 5.38 -4.72 0.18
C ASN A 58 5.78 -4.25 -1.22
N ILE A 59 4.93 -3.42 -1.83
CA ILE A 59 5.23 -2.76 -3.10
C ILE A 59 5.52 -1.30 -2.81
N ILE A 60 6.67 -0.84 -3.23
CA ILE A 60 7.17 0.51 -3.03
C ILE A 60 7.29 1.16 -4.40
N ALA A 61 6.50 2.20 -4.65
CA ALA A 61 6.46 2.91 -5.91
C ALA A 61 6.88 4.36 -5.69
N GLU A 62 8.03 4.74 -6.22
CA GLU A 62 8.68 6.01 -5.95
C GLU A 62 8.74 6.89 -7.20
N ARG A 63 8.60 8.18 -6.98
CA ARG A 63 8.80 9.19 -8.00
C ARG A 63 9.55 10.37 -7.40
N GLY A 64 10.73 10.65 -7.95
CA GLY A 64 11.57 11.75 -7.52
C GLY A 64 10.91 13.11 -7.77
N ALA A 65 11.32 14.10 -6.97
CA ALA A 65 10.95 15.51 -7.18
C ALA A 65 11.56 16.06 -8.46
N ASN A 66 10.86 16.98 -9.11
CA ASN A 66 11.37 17.70 -10.30
C ASN A 66 12.49 18.71 -9.96
N SER A 67 12.69 18.99 -8.67
CA SER A 67 13.78 19.85 -8.23
C SER A 67 15.14 19.17 -8.42
N GLN A 68 16.12 19.89 -8.96
CA GLN A 68 17.50 19.39 -9.10
C GLN A 68 18.22 19.21 -7.74
N ASN A 69 17.54 19.44 -6.63
CA ASN A 69 18.02 19.20 -5.27
C ASN A 69 17.74 17.77 -4.85
N ARG A 70 18.78 16.96 -4.78
CA ARG A 70 18.74 15.55 -4.36
C ARG A 70 18.38 15.30 -2.87
N ALA A 71 18.04 16.33 -2.13
CA ALA A 71 17.65 16.24 -0.72
C ALA A 71 16.21 16.73 -0.54
N SER A 72 15.32 16.35 -1.47
CA SER A 72 13.90 16.64 -1.31
C SER A 72 13.30 15.82 -0.18
N ASP A 73 12.31 16.39 0.48
CA ASP A 73 11.50 15.68 1.44
C ASP A 73 10.75 14.54 0.75
N ILE A 74 10.43 13.48 1.51
CA ILE A 74 9.64 12.34 1.05
C ILE A 74 8.25 12.45 1.68
N PHE A 75 7.21 12.35 0.88
CA PHE A 75 5.85 12.18 1.36
C PHE A 75 5.37 10.77 1.02
N ILE A 76 5.00 10.00 2.04
CA ILE A 76 4.53 8.63 1.90
C ILE A 76 3.00 8.62 1.89
N VAL A 77 2.41 7.98 0.88
CA VAL A 77 0.99 7.66 0.85
C VAL A 77 0.87 6.14 0.86
N CYS A 78 0.24 5.57 1.86
CA CYS A 78 0.23 4.13 2.04
C CYS A 78 -1.17 3.57 2.29
N THR A 79 -1.33 2.30 1.98
CA THR A 79 -2.49 1.47 2.25
C THR A 79 -2.06 0.02 2.33
N HIS A 80 -2.88 -0.84 2.94
CA HIS A 80 -2.70 -2.28 2.77
C HIS A 80 -3.46 -2.81 1.56
N TYR A 81 -3.07 -3.96 1.04
CA TYR A 81 -3.74 -4.62 -0.07
C TYR A 81 -4.06 -6.10 0.21
N ASP A 82 -3.55 -6.64 1.32
CA ASP A 82 -3.90 -7.97 1.81
C ASP A 82 -5.32 -8.01 2.40
N SER A 83 -5.82 -9.21 2.63
CA SER A 83 -7.10 -9.48 3.28
C SER A 83 -6.95 -10.54 4.35
N LYS A 84 -7.88 -10.61 5.29
CA LYS A 84 -7.91 -11.68 6.31
C LYS A 84 -8.01 -13.06 5.66
N THR A 85 -7.28 -14.01 6.22
CA THR A 85 -7.37 -15.45 5.85
C THR A 85 -8.76 -16.02 6.11
N ALA A 86 -9.44 -15.52 7.15
CA ALA A 86 -10.79 -15.91 7.51
C ALA A 86 -11.60 -14.66 7.89
N PRO A 87 -12.17 -13.95 6.91
CA PRO A 87 -13.00 -12.78 7.19
C PRO A 87 -14.21 -13.18 8.04
N GLU A 88 -14.58 -12.32 8.99
CA GLU A 88 -15.76 -12.55 9.81
C GLU A 88 -17.02 -12.45 8.96
N GLU A 89 -17.87 -13.47 9.00
CA GLU A 89 -19.11 -13.50 8.23
C GLU A 89 -20.04 -12.36 8.66
N GLY A 90 -20.37 -11.49 7.70
CA GLY A 90 -21.27 -10.35 7.94
C GLY A 90 -20.59 -9.07 8.44
N ASP A 91 -19.26 -9.08 8.65
CA ASP A 91 -18.50 -7.86 8.91
C ASP A 91 -18.03 -7.23 7.58
N PRO A 92 -18.61 -6.09 7.16
CA PRO A 92 -18.23 -5.43 5.92
C PRO A 92 -16.81 -4.87 5.95
N LEU A 93 -16.20 -4.75 7.14
CA LEU A 93 -14.86 -4.19 7.34
C LEU A 93 -13.79 -5.27 7.31
N SER A 94 -14.17 -6.53 7.52
CA SER A 94 -13.21 -7.64 7.63
C SER A 94 -12.45 -7.94 6.34
N ASN A 95 -12.77 -7.29 5.25
CA ASN A 95 -12.14 -7.46 3.94
C ASN A 95 -12.16 -6.15 3.14
N ASP A 96 -11.87 -5.02 3.79
CA ASP A 96 -11.84 -3.74 3.10
C ASP A 96 -10.59 -3.62 2.22
N LYS A 97 -10.83 -3.47 0.94
CA LYS A 97 -9.79 -3.24 -0.09
C LYS A 97 -9.93 -1.88 -0.74
N SER A 98 -10.70 -0.96 -0.14
CA SER A 98 -11.04 0.30 -0.80
C SER A 98 -9.88 1.30 -0.80
N GLY A 99 -8.93 1.16 0.11
CA GLY A 99 -7.72 1.98 0.15
C GLY A 99 -6.86 1.80 -1.11
N THR A 100 -6.65 0.56 -1.55
CA THR A 100 -5.80 0.25 -2.70
C THR A 100 -6.27 0.90 -4.01
N PRO A 101 -7.54 0.78 -4.46
CA PRO A 101 -8.00 1.48 -5.66
C PRO A 101 -8.03 3.00 -5.51
N ALA A 102 -8.23 3.53 -4.30
CA ALA A 102 -8.12 4.97 -4.06
C ALA A 102 -6.67 5.44 -4.23
N LEU A 103 -5.71 4.67 -3.74
CA LEU A 103 -4.29 4.98 -3.86
C LEU A 103 -3.81 4.90 -5.31
N LEU A 104 -4.24 3.89 -6.06
CA LEU A 104 -3.92 3.74 -7.49
C LEU A 104 -4.44 4.94 -8.30
N GLU A 105 -5.65 5.40 -8.04
CA GLU A 105 -6.21 6.57 -8.73
C GLU A 105 -5.51 7.87 -8.32
N ALA A 106 -5.16 8.03 -7.05
CA ALA A 106 -4.36 9.16 -6.58
C ALA A 106 -2.98 9.18 -7.26
N ALA A 107 -2.32 8.03 -7.37
CA ALA A 107 -1.04 7.88 -8.06
C ALA A 107 -1.15 8.26 -9.54
N ARG A 108 -2.20 7.78 -10.23
CA ARG A 108 -2.47 8.13 -11.63
C ARG A 108 -2.60 9.64 -11.82
N ILE A 109 -3.40 10.31 -10.98
CA ILE A 109 -3.61 11.76 -11.05
C ILE A 109 -2.31 12.51 -10.77
N LEU A 110 -1.57 12.10 -9.73
CA LEU A 110 -0.33 12.75 -9.32
C LEU A 110 0.83 12.48 -10.30
N SER A 111 0.77 11.40 -11.08
CA SER A 111 1.78 11.12 -12.11
C SER A 111 1.85 12.20 -13.20
N GLU A 112 0.75 12.89 -13.43
CA GLU A 112 0.63 13.98 -14.40
C GLU A 112 1.03 15.36 -13.82
N GLN A 113 1.33 15.44 -12.52
CA GLN A 113 1.64 16.69 -11.84
C GLN A 113 3.15 16.80 -11.55
N GLU A 114 3.67 18.01 -11.60
CA GLU A 114 5.01 18.31 -11.09
C GLU A 114 4.96 18.47 -9.57
N THR A 115 5.91 17.86 -8.87
CA THR A 115 6.02 17.95 -7.42
C THR A 115 7.42 18.36 -6.99
N ASP A 116 7.53 19.19 -5.96
CA ASP A 116 8.80 19.62 -5.37
C ASP A 116 9.33 18.66 -4.29
N ILE A 117 8.54 17.64 -3.97
CA ILE A 117 8.86 16.58 -3.01
C ILE A 117 8.86 15.22 -3.69
N GLU A 118 9.58 14.26 -3.13
CA GLU A 118 9.48 12.87 -3.56
C GLU A 118 8.16 12.26 -3.09
N LEU A 119 7.49 11.55 -3.98
CA LEU A 119 6.29 10.78 -3.66
C LEU A 119 6.66 9.30 -3.54
N CYS A 120 6.30 8.70 -2.43
CA CYS A 120 6.39 7.27 -2.19
C CYS A 120 4.98 6.70 -1.96
N PHE A 121 4.48 5.92 -2.91
CA PHE A 121 3.27 5.14 -2.74
C PHE A 121 3.64 3.76 -2.22
N LEU A 122 3.10 3.39 -1.07
CA LEU A 122 3.45 2.17 -0.38
C LEU A 122 2.21 1.29 -0.22
N PHE A 123 2.22 0.14 -0.88
CA PHE A 123 1.17 -0.86 -0.74
C PHE A 123 1.70 -1.97 0.16
N LEU A 124 1.10 -2.09 1.33
CA LEU A 124 1.55 -2.95 2.42
C LEU A 124 0.86 -4.30 2.38
N SER A 125 1.60 -5.33 2.70
CA SER A 125 1.15 -6.71 2.91
C SER A 125 1.20 -7.06 4.40
N GLY A 126 0.43 -8.06 4.83
CA GLY A 126 0.47 -8.56 6.19
C GLY A 126 -0.05 -7.59 7.25
N GLU A 127 -0.90 -6.65 6.86
CA GLU A 127 -1.56 -5.73 7.78
C GLU A 127 -2.55 -6.49 8.66
N GLU A 128 -3.41 -7.27 8.05
CA GLU A 128 -4.47 -8.03 8.71
C GLU A 128 -3.95 -9.17 9.60
N ASP A 129 -2.71 -9.57 9.40
CA ASP A 129 -2.03 -10.61 10.19
C ASP A 129 -1.16 -10.04 11.34
N GLY A 130 -1.08 -8.73 11.49
CA GLY A 130 -0.36 -8.08 12.58
C GLY A 130 0.61 -6.97 12.17
N LEU A 131 0.29 -6.21 11.13
CA LEU A 131 1.04 -5.05 10.66
C LEU A 131 2.47 -5.36 10.20
N TYR A 132 2.73 -6.61 9.78
CA TYR A 132 4.09 -7.04 9.45
C TYR A 132 4.74 -6.21 8.37
N GLY A 133 4.01 -5.90 7.29
CA GLY A 133 4.56 -5.12 6.19
C GLY A 133 5.03 -3.73 6.61
N SER A 134 4.24 -3.01 7.38
CA SER A 134 4.60 -1.67 7.87
C SER A 134 5.80 -1.74 8.83
N LEU A 135 5.85 -2.73 9.71
CA LEU A 135 6.98 -2.94 10.62
C LEU A 135 8.27 -3.21 9.82
N ARG A 136 8.24 -4.10 8.84
CA ARG A 136 9.41 -4.42 8.01
C ARG A 136 9.86 -3.25 7.16
N PHE A 137 8.91 -2.45 6.66
CA PHE A 137 9.25 -1.23 5.93
C PHE A 137 10.00 -0.24 6.82
N ILE A 138 9.49 0.05 8.01
CA ILE A 138 10.12 0.98 8.96
C ILE A 138 11.51 0.50 9.41
N GLU A 139 11.66 -0.79 9.69
CA GLU A 139 12.95 -1.39 10.07
C GLU A 139 14.01 -1.28 8.98
N ALA A 140 13.61 -1.35 7.71
CA ALA A 140 14.52 -1.26 6.57
C ALA A 140 14.91 0.18 6.22
N LEU A 141 14.19 1.19 6.71
CA LEU A 141 14.52 2.58 6.44
C LEU A 141 15.84 2.98 7.08
N SER A 142 16.72 3.60 6.29
CA SER A 142 17.92 4.24 6.81
C SER A 142 17.58 5.48 7.65
N GLU A 143 18.42 5.85 8.58
CA GLU A 143 18.24 7.08 9.37
C GLU A 143 18.20 8.34 8.47
N GLU A 144 18.91 8.31 7.35
CA GLU A 144 18.87 9.38 6.35
C GLU A 144 17.47 9.48 5.73
N ASN A 145 16.89 8.38 5.29
CA ASN A 145 15.53 8.38 4.71
C ASN A 145 14.47 8.72 5.75
N LYS A 146 14.58 8.21 6.98
CA LYS A 146 13.69 8.61 8.08
C LYS A 146 13.68 10.11 8.31
N ALA A 147 14.85 10.75 8.27
CA ALA A 147 14.98 12.20 8.46
C ALA A 147 14.38 13.03 7.30
N ARG A 148 14.19 12.43 6.14
CA ARG A 148 13.59 13.08 4.96
C ARG A 148 12.08 12.92 4.88
N ILE A 149 11.47 12.04 5.68
CA ILE A 149 10.01 11.84 5.68
C ILE A 149 9.35 13.07 6.28
N SER A 150 8.66 13.84 5.45
CA SER A 150 7.93 15.05 5.85
C SER A 150 6.47 14.79 6.22
N GLY A 151 5.94 13.63 5.82
CA GLY A 151 4.58 13.23 6.18
C GLY A 151 4.24 11.84 5.68
N VAL A 152 3.26 11.23 6.34
CA VAL A 152 2.68 9.94 5.97
C VAL A 152 1.16 10.07 5.96
N LEU A 153 0.53 9.64 4.87
CA LEU A 153 -0.92 9.53 4.77
C LEU A 153 -1.28 8.04 4.62
N TYR A 154 -1.96 7.49 5.60
CA TYR A 154 -2.53 6.15 5.51
C TYR A 154 -3.98 6.22 5.05
N VAL A 155 -4.30 5.48 3.99
CA VAL A 155 -5.63 5.44 3.37
C VAL A 155 -6.27 4.08 3.65
N GLU A 156 -7.35 4.10 4.43
CA GLU A 156 -8.12 2.93 4.81
C GLU A 156 -9.61 3.25 4.73
N LEU A 157 -10.45 2.23 4.52
CA LEU A 157 -11.90 2.35 4.50
C LEU A 157 -12.45 3.45 3.56
N ALA A 158 -11.73 3.75 2.47
CA ALA A 158 -12.08 4.83 1.55
C ALA A 158 -13.42 4.61 0.83
N GLY A 159 -13.92 3.38 0.79
CA GLY A 159 -15.20 3.00 0.19
C GLY A 159 -16.32 2.77 1.20
N TYR A 160 -16.07 2.97 2.47
CA TYR A 160 -17.07 2.78 3.51
C TYR A 160 -17.87 4.06 3.70
N ASP A 161 -19.16 4.01 3.33
CA ASP A 161 -20.08 5.13 3.52
C ASP A 161 -20.66 5.06 4.93
N THR A 162 -20.15 5.91 5.80
CA THR A 162 -20.79 6.17 7.10
C THR A 162 -21.63 7.44 6.99
N GLU A 163 -22.76 7.51 7.67
CA GLU A 163 -23.54 8.75 7.81
C GLU A 163 -22.76 9.88 8.52
N GLN A 164 -21.54 9.59 8.96
CA GLN A 164 -20.65 10.53 9.63
C GLN A 164 -19.66 11.13 8.62
N PRO A 165 -19.39 12.44 8.69
CA PRO A 165 -18.36 13.04 7.83
C PRO A 165 -16.99 12.44 8.11
N TYR A 166 -16.21 12.23 7.05
CA TYR A 166 -14.80 11.82 7.18
C TYR A 166 -14.04 12.83 8.04
N VAL A 167 -13.33 12.34 9.04
CA VAL A 167 -12.48 13.17 9.90
C VAL A 167 -11.03 12.80 9.63
N LEU A 168 -10.27 13.77 9.16
CA LEU A 168 -8.82 13.64 9.12
C LEU A 168 -8.30 13.66 10.56
N LYS A 169 -7.76 12.56 11.04
CA LYS A 169 -7.05 12.52 12.32
C LYS A 169 -5.60 12.89 12.06
N THR A 170 -5.16 13.97 12.67
CA THR A 170 -3.74 14.29 12.78
C THR A 170 -3.31 13.93 14.19
N GLU A 171 -2.29 13.09 14.33
CA GLU A 171 -1.61 12.91 15.59
C GLU A 171 -0.44 13.89 15.61
N ASP A 172 -0.48 14.81 16.55
CA ASP A 172 0.67 15.65 16.83
C ASP A 172 1.76 14.77 17.43
N GLY A 173 2.87 14.63 16.71
CA GLY A 173 4.02 13.84 17.11
C GLY A 173 4.79 14.42 18.28
#